data_ddf7aa38331a6e5d6c113860a2e6b6c9
#
_entry.id   ddf7aa38331a6e5d6c113860a2e6b6c9
#
_cell.length_a   1.000
_cell.length_b   1.000
_cell.length_c   1.000
_cell.angle_alpha   90.00
_cell.angle_beta   90.00
_cell.angle_gamma   90.00
#
_symmetry.space_group_name_H-M   'P 1'
#
loop_
_entity.id
_entity.type
_entity.pdbx_description
1 polymer ?
#
loop_
_entity_poly.entity_id
_entity_poly.type
_entity_poly.pdbx_seq_one_letter_code
_entity_poly.pdbx_strand_id
1 'polypeptide(L)'
;MNIVKIPRKECLKLGRVEEIMSETDRAIIPVSGDCLEGAGVQDGGWVAVDFNRYPAPPRYKSRGGDGSVDLCLCYATFPGTRKPTVMCKAYDGVWGAYQMVAPRYKSMWDGDRFRPNCGMFAERIFGVIFASWDKEGNLLWERDPESFPATLGTMPTIHGENIGEPIRGKAVPV
;
A
#
# COMPACT_ATOMS: atom_id res chain seq x y z
N MET A 1 23.35 1.89 -6.52
CA MET A 1 22.14 2.23 -5.75
C MET A 1 22.12 1.43 -4.47
N ASN A 2 22.01 2.10 -3.35
CA ASN A 2 22.03 1.42 -2.06
C ASN A 2 20.64 0.89 -1.74
N ILE A 3 20.58 -0.40 -1.43
CA ILE A 3 19.37 -1.03 -0.97
C ILE A 3 19.67 -1.66 0.40
N VAL A 4 18.82 -1.38 1.38
CA VAL A 4 18.96 -1.93 2.72
C VAL A 4 17.99 -3.09 2.88
N LYS A 5 18.48 -4.22 3.39
CA LYS A 5 17.63 -5.36 3.69
C LYS A 5 17.37 -5.40 5.19
N ILE A 6 16.11 -5.33 5.57
CA ILE A 6 15.70 -5.34 6.97
C ILE A 6 15.70 -6.79 7.47
N PRO A 7 16.36 -7.08 8.61
CA PRO A 7 16.34 -8.44 9.15
C PRO A 7 14.92 -8.90 9.47
N ARG A 8 14.63 -10.17 9.22
CA ARG A 8 13.30 -10.72 9.42
C ARG A 8 12.76 -10.54 10.84
N LYS A 9 13.63 -10.54 11.81
CA LYS A 9 13.25 -10.42 13.22
C LYS A 9 13.02 -8.98 13.68
N GLU A 10 13.39 -8.00 12.85
CA GLU A 10 13.25 -6.60 13.23
C GLU A 10 11.80 -6.18 13.11
N CYS A 11 11.26 -5.59 14.19
CA CYS A 11 9.95 -4.98 14.15
C CYS A 11 10.10 -3.57 13.57
N LEU A 12 9.51 -3.36 12.40
CA LEU A 12 9.65 -2.09 11.68
C LEU A 12 8.72 -1.05 12.27
N LYS A 13 9.27 -0.08 12.99
CA LYS A 13 8.54 1.03 13.59
C LYS A 13 8.82 2.32 12.83
N LEU A 14 7.97 3.32 13.04
CA LEU A 14 8.07 4.61 12.36
C LEU A 14 9.47 5.22 12.41
N GLY A 15 10.08 5.31 13.58
CA GLY A 15 11.43 5.90 13.72
C GLY A 15 12.48 5.15 12.90
N ARG A 16 12.36 3.83 12.83
CA ARG A 16 13.28 3.02 12.02
C ARG A 16 13.08 3.25 10.53
N VAL A 17 11.84 3.38 10.10
CA VAL A 17 11.54 3.69 8.68
C VAL A 17 12.13 5.04 8.31
N GLU A 18 11.94 6.04 9.15
CA GLU A 18 12.48 7.38 8.91
C GLU A 18 14.01 7.38 8.85
N GLU A 19 14.65 6.59 9.70
CA GLU A 19 16.10 6.42 9.67
C GLU A 19 16.57 5.78 8.36
N ILE A 20 15.89 4.72 7.92
CA ILE A 20 16.21 4.05 6.66
C ILE A 20 16.03 5.01 5.49
N MET A 21 14.93 5.75 5.46
CA MET A 21 14.65 6.72 4.41
C MET A 21 15.70 7.82 4.32
N SER A 22 16.33 8.17 5.43
CA SER A 22 17.40 9.17 5.44
C SER A 22 18.71 8.65 4.87
N GLU A 23 18.88 7.35 4.84
CA GLU A 23 20.13 6.70 4.43
C GLU A 23 20.08 6.08 3.04
N THR A 24 18.90 5.72 2.56
CA THR A 24 18.75 4.98 1.30
C THR A 24 17.44 5.30 0.62
N ASP A 25 17.40 5.09 -0.69
CA ASP A 25 16.19 5.26 -1.50
C ASP A 25 15.31 4.02 -1.52
N ARG A 26 15.86 2.86 -1.17
CA ARG A 26 15.14 1.59 -1.30
C ARG A 26 15.47 0.64 -0.15
N ALA A 27 14.49 -0.18 0.21
CA ALA A 27 14.68 -1.20 1.23
C ALA A 27 13.98 -2.49 0.83
N ILE A 28 14.52 -3.61 1.29
CA ILE A 28 13.85 -4.91 1.21
C ILE A 28 13.33 -5.24 2.60
N ILE A 29 12.04 -5.46 2.70
CA ILE A 29 11.32 -5.58 3.97
C ILE A 29 10.70 -6.96 4.09
N PRO A 30 10.85 -7.64 5.24
CA PRO A 30 10.20 -8.92 5.45
C PRO A 30 8.68 -8.73 5.60
N VAL A 31 7.93 -9.69 5.10
CA VAL A 31 6.47 -9.67 5.15
C VAL A 31 5.98 -10.65 6.20
N SER A 32 5.07 -10.19 7.03
CA SER A 32 4.38 -11.03 8.00
C SER A 32 2.87 -10.89 7.79
N GLY A 33 2.21 -12.02 7.67
CA GLY A 33 0.77 -12.07 7.41
C GLY A 33 0.44 -12.31 5.95
N ASP A 34 -0.79 -12.70 5.70
CA ASP A 34 -1.27 -13.14 4.40
C ASP A 34 -2.23 -12.19 3.72
N CYS A 35 -2.41 -10.97 4.25
CA CYS A 35 -3.40 -10.03 3.75
C CYS A 35 -3.11 -9.52 2.33
N LEU A 36 -1.89 -9.65 1.84
CA LEU A 36 -1.51 -9.27 0.48
C LEU A 36 -1.34 -10.47 -0.45
N GLU A 37 -1.78 -11.65 -0.04
CA GLU A 37 -1.63 -12.85 -0.82
C GLU A 37 -2.27 -12.74 -2.21
N GLY A 38 -3.43 -12.13 -2.28
CA GLY A 38 -4.12 -11.89 -3.56
C GLY A 38 -3.39 -10.94 -4.50
N ALA A 39 -2.39 -10.22 -4.03
CA ALA A 39 -1.56 -9.31 -4.82
C ALA A 39 -0.16 -9.88 -5.07
N GLY A 40 0.05 -11.16 -4.80
CA GLY A 40 1.33 -11.81 -5.06
C GLY A 40 2.40 -11.56 -4.00
N VAL A 41 2.00 -11.27 -2.77
CA VAL A 41 2.91 -11.09 -1.64
C VAL A 41 2.69 -12.21 -0.63
N GLN A 42 3.70 -13.05 -0.46
CA GLN A 42 3.58 -14.25 0.36
C GLN A 42 3.96 -13.98 1.81
N ASP A 43 3.20 -14.55 2.73
CA ASP A 43 3.57 -14.54 4.15
C ASP A 43 4.94 -15.19 4.33
N GLY A 44 5.81 -14.52 5.07
CA GLY A 44 7.17 -14.98 5.26
C GLY A 44 8.12 -14.60 4.12
N GLY A 45 7.62 -13.99 3.07
CA GLY A 45 8.43 -13.50 1.96
C GLY A 45 9.00 -12.11 2.21
N TRP A 46 9.31 -11.43 1.12
CA TRP A 46 9.98 -10.13 1.14
C TRP A 46 9.36 -9.21 0.09
N VAL A 47 9.40 -7.92 0.34
CA VAL A 47 9.03 -6.91 -0.66
C VAL A 47 10.11 -5.84 -0.75
N ALA A 48 10.25 -5.23 -1.93
CA ALA A 48 11.12 -4.09 -2.13
C ALA A 48 10.29 -2.82 -2.19
N VAL A 49 10.72 -1.79 -1.46
CA VAL A 49 10.05 -0.49 -1.39
C VAL A 49 10.97 0.57 -1.95
N ASP A 50 10.43 1.46 -2.78
CA ASP A 50 11.12 2.66 -3.24
C ASP A 50 10.50 3.86 -2.53
N PHE A 51 11.30 4.58 -1.74
CA PHE A 51 10.83 5.70 -0.94
C PHE A 51 10.64 6.99 -1.75
N ASN A 52 11.09 7.01 -2.99
CA ASN A 52 10.94 8.16 -3.89
C ASN A 52 9.82 7.96 -4.91
N ARG A 53 9.11 6.86 -4.82
CA ARG A 53 7.99 6.55 -5.70
C ARG A 53 6.75 6.22 -4.87
N TYR A 54 5.60 6.49 -5.45
CA TYR A 54 4.32 6.39 -4.75
C TYR A 54 3.33 5.55 -5.54
N PRO A 55 2.33 4.96 -4.86
CA PRO A 55 1.31 4.20 -5.57
C PRO A 55 0.48 5.13 -6.45
N ALA A 56 0.13 4.66 -7.64
CA ALA A 56 -0.80 5.33 -8.51
C ALA A 56 -2.24 5.05 -8.05
N PRO A 57 -3.21 5.91 -8.41
CA PRO A 57 -4.61 5.62 -8.18
C PRO A 57 -5.02 4.26 -8.75
N PRO A 58 -5.99 3.58 -8.15
CA PRO A 58 -6.47 2.30 -8.65
C PRO A 58 -6.95 2.38 -10.10
N ARG A 59 -6.74 1.31 -10.82
CA ARG A 59 -7.14 1.21 -12.22
C ARG A 59 -8.51 0.56 -12.31
N TYR A 60 -9.55 1.34 -12.12
CA TYR A 60 -10.92 0.87 -12.09
C TYR A 60 -11.37 0.28 -13.41
N LYS A 61 -12.02 -0.86 -13.37
CA LYS A 61 -12.56 -1.51 -14.56
C LYS A 61 -13.62 -0.66 -15.27
N SER A 62 -14.43 0.06 -14.51
CA SER A 62 -15.44 0.96 -15.07
C SER A 62 -14.83 2.10 -15.87
N ARG A 63 -13.55 2.36 -15.72
CA ARG A 63 -12.81 3.41 -16.44
C ARG A 63 -11.80 2.83 -17.42
N GLY A 64 -11.97 1.58 -17.81
CA GLY A 64 -11.09 0.91 -18.76
C GLY A 64 -9.83 0.32 -18.18
N GLY A 65 -9.70 0.30 -16.87
CA GLY A 65 -8.57 -0.32 -16.19
C GLY A 65 -8.74 -1.82 -15.98
N ASP A 66 -7.71 -2.46 -15.49
CA ASP A 66 -7.69 -3.91 -15.26
C ASP A 66 -8.12 -4.30 -13.83
N GLY A 67 -8.50 -3.34 -13.01
CA GLY A 67 -8.88 -3.58 -11.61
C GLY A 67 -7.69 -3.71 -10.67
N SER A 68 -6.48 -3.50 -11.13
CA SER A 68 -5.29 -3.62 -10.29
C SER A 68 -5.12 -2.41 -9.39
N VAL A 69 -4.43 -2.64 -8.27
CA VAL A 69 -4.05 -1.58 -7.33
C VAL A 69 -2.57 -1.72 -7.02
N ASP A 70 -1.93 -0.61 -6.70
CA ASP A 70 -0.55 -0.62 -6.29
C ASP A 70 -0.43 -0.88 -4.79
N LEU A 71 0.69 -1.46 -4.39
CA LEU A 71 0.99 -1.74 -2.99
C LEU A 71 1.98 -0.72 -2.46
N CYS A 72 1.88 -0.42 -1.18
CA CYS A 72 2.78 0.54 -0.56
C CYS A 72 3.12 0.16 0.88
N LEU A 73 4.22 0.74 1.35
CA LEU A 73 4.54 0.76 2.77
C LEU A 73 3.91 2.02 3.35
N CYS A 74 3.13 1.88 4.40
CA CYS A 74 2.39 2.99 4.97
C CYS A 74 2.38 2.95 6.50
N TYR A 75 1.96 4.06 7.09
CA TYR A 75 1.72 4.20 8.52
C TYR A 75 0.21 4.38 8.69
N ALA A 76 -0.45 3.35 9.17
CA ALA A 76 -1.91 3.30 9.14
C ALA A 76 -2.48 2.74 10.45
N THR A 77 -3.72 3.09 10.71
CA THR A 77 -4.46 2.65 11.90
C THR A 77 -5.50 1.61 11.51
N PHE A 78 -5.48 0.46 12.17
CA PHE A 78 -6.54 -0.52 12.02
C PHE A 78 -7.84 0.00 12.59
N PRO A 79 -8.98 -0.35 11.98
CA PRO A 79 -10.27 -0.07 12.57
C PRO A 79 -10.34 -0.66 13.99
N GLY A 80 -10.83 0.12 14.92
CA GLY A 80 -10.94 -0.31 16.31
C GLY A 80 -9.69 -0.15 17.16
N THR A 81 -8.58 0.28 16.57
CA THR A 81 -7.36 0.62 17.31
C THR A 81 -7.11 2.12 17.22
N ARG A 82 -6.29 2.65 18.11
CA ARG A 82 -5.95 4.07 18.11
C ARG A 82 -4.51 4.36 17.72
N LYS A 83 -3.71 3.31 17.59
CA LYS A 83 -2.28 3.48 17.30
C LYS A 83 -1.99 3.06 15.88
N PRO A 84 -1.43 3.94 15.08
CA PRO A 84 -0.96 3.56 13.76
C PRO A 84 0.27 2.66 13.87
N THR A 85 0.43 1.81 12.87
CA THR A 85 1.58 0.93 12.74
C THR A 85 2.11 0.97 11.31
N VAL A 86 3.37 0.61 11.15
CA VAL A 86 3.97 0.46 9.82
C VAL A 86 3.49 -0.86 9.22
N MET A 87 2.97 -0.81 8.01
CA MET A 87 2.43 -2.00 7.34
C MET A 87 2.47 -1.87 5.83
N CYS A 88 2.39 -3.00 5.15
CA CYS A 88 2.25 -3.06 3.70
C CYS A 88 0.78 -3.28 3.37
N LYS A 89 0.23 -2.45 2.50
CA LYS A 89 -1.18 -2.51 2.09
C LYS A 89 -1.36 -2.10 0.65
N ALA A 90 -2.51 -2.41 0.10
CA ALA A 90 -2.91 -1.91 -1.20
C ALA A 90 -3.50 -0.51 -1.06
N TYR A 91 -3.13 0.36 -1.99
CA TYR A 91 -3.55 1.75 -1.98
C TYR A 91 -4.84 1.92 -2.79
N ASP A 92 -5.86 2.47 -2.18
CA ASP A 92 -7.08 2.84 -2.89
C ASP A 92 -7.20 4.36 -3.08
N GLY A 93 -6.76 5.14 -2.12
CA GLY A 93 -6.66 6.59 -2.26
C GLY A 93 -7.99 7.34 -2.36
N VAL A 94 -9.08 6.71 -1.98
CA VAL A 94 -10.42 7.31 -2.09
C VAL A 94 -10.61 8.38 -1.03
N TRP A 95 -11.35 9.43 -1.39
CA TRP A 95 -11.80 10.47 -0.47
C TRP A 95 -10.70 11.34 0.13
N GLY A 96 -9.62 11.48 -0.59
CA GLY A 96 -8.50 12.27 -0.09
C GLY A 96 -7.82 11.66 1.13
N ALA A 97 -8.22 10.47 1.53
CA ALA A 97 -7.58 9.68 2.55
C ALA A 97 -6.78 8.56 1.89
N TYR A 98 -5.76 8.11 2.54
CA TYR A 98 -4.99 6.99 2.05
C TYR A 98 -5.66 5.71 2.51
N GLN A 99 -6.60 5.28 1.68
CA GLN A 99 -7.41 4.14 2.01
C GLN A 99 -6.70 2.86 1.56
N MET A 100 -6.58 1.92 2.49
CA MET A 100 -5.85 0.69 2.29
C MET A 100 -6.78 -0.50 2.33
N VAL A 101 -6.47 -1.51 1.55
CA VAL A 101 -7.29 -2.72 1.47
C VAL A 101 -6.41 -3.96 1.56
N ALA A 102 -7.04 -5.08 1.88
CA ALA A 102 -6.40 -6.37 1.88
C ALA A 102 -6.81 -7.16 0.64
N PRO A 103 -5.95 -7.28 -0.38
CA PRO A 103 -6.33 -7.90 -1.65
C PRO A 103 -6.79 -9.35 -1.56
N ARG A 104 -6.46 -10.06 -0.50
CA ARG A 104 -6.96 -11.43 -0.31
C ARG A 104 -8.48 -11.49 -0.25
N TYR A 105 -9.12 -10.39 0.09
CA TYR A 105 -10.57 -10.31 0.19
C TYR A 105 -11.19 -9.76 -1.10
N LYS A 106 -10.73 -10.23 -2.24
CA LYS A 106 -11.25 -9.79 -3.54
C LYS A 106 -12.76 -9.93 -3.67
N SER A 107 -13.35 -10.93 -3.01
CA SER A 107 -14.79 -11.10 -2.99
C SER A 107 -15.53 -9.94 -2.33
N MET A 108 -14.82 -9.11 -1.59
CA MET A 108 -15.36 -7.92 -0.94
C MET A 108 -15.29 -6.68 -1.83
N TRP A 109 -14.66 -6.79 -2.99
CA TRP A 109 -14.66 -5.73 -3.98
C TRP A 109 -16.02 -5.72 -4.67
N ASP A 110 -16.62 -4.55 -4.73
CA ASP A 110 -17.88 -4.35 -5.42
C ASP A 110 -17.62 -3.47 -6.65
N GLY A 111 -17.28 -4.12 -7.74
CA GLY A 111 -16.90 -3.41 -8.96
C GLY A 111 -15.65 -2.56 -8.76
N ASP A 112 -15.83 -1.28 -8.60
CA ASP A 112 -14.75 -0.32 -8.46
C ASP A 112 -14.50 0.14 -7.02
N ARG A 113 -15.19 -0.45 -6.07
CA ARG A 113 -15.07 -0.07 -4.67
C ARG A 113 -14.75 -1.26 -3.81
N PHE A 114 -14.01 -1.01 -2.76
CA PHE A 114 -13.85 -2.01 -1.74
C PHE A 114 -14.83 -1.77 -0.60
N ARG A 115 -14.96 -2.75 0.23
CA ARG A 115 -15.91 -2.69 1.34
C ARG A 115 -15.26 -2.11 2.58
N PRO A 116 -16.03 -1.43 3.44
CA PRO A 116 -15.48 -0.67 4.55
C PRO A 116 -14.70 -1.49 5.57
N ASN A 117 -15.09 -2.72 5.78
CA ASN A 117 -14.40 -3.56 6.75
C ASN A 117 -13.02 -4.05 6.28
N CYS A 118 -12.67 -3.76 5.05
CA CYS A 118 -11.33 -3.99 4.55
C CYS A 118 -10.47 -2.73 4.57
N GLY A 119 -11.10 -1.59 4.78
CA GLY A 119 -10.45 -0.31 4.65
C GLY A 119 -9.71 0.14 5.90
N MET A 120 -8.63 0.83 5.68
CA MET A 120 -7.87 1.50 6.72
C MET A 120 -7.43 2.84 6.18
N PHE A 121 -7.24 3.81 7.07
CA PHE A 121 -6.71 5.10 6.70
C PHE A 121 -5.25 5.19 7.10
N ALA A 122 -4.39 5.54 6.15
CA ALA A 122 -2.99 5.78 6.43
C ALA A 122 -2.77 7.26 6.73
N GLU A 123 -1.95 7.52 7.73
CA GLU A 123 -1.50 8.87 8.04
C GLU A 123 -0.37 9.28 7.11
N ARG A 124 0.37 8.29 6.60
CA ARG A 124 1.52 8.52 5.74
C ARG A 124 1.75 7.33 4.83
N ILE A 125 2.17 7.62 3.60
CA ILE A 125 2.68 6.63 2.67
C ILE A 125 4.18 6.88 2.52
N PHE A 126 4.99 5.87 2.81
CA PHE A 126 6.44 5.99 2.74
C PHE A 126 6.97 5.76 1.33
N GLY A 127 6.38 4.85 0.59
CA GLY A 127 6.81 4.51 -0.74
C GLY A 127 6.05 3.35 -1.33
N VAL A 128 6.31 3.06 -2.60
CA VAL A 128 5.63 2.01 -3.36
C VAL A 128 6.40 0.70 -3.29
N ILE A 129 5.67 -0.40 -3.27
CA ILE A 129 6.24 -1.74 -3.37
C ILE A 129 6.37 -2.08 -4.85
N PHE A 130 7.59 -2.43 -5.28
CA PHE A 130 7.85 -2.68 -6.69
C PHE A 130 8.36 -4.09 -6.99
N ALA A 131 8.57 -4.92 -5.98
CA ALA A 131 8.98 -6.32 -6.17
C ALA A 131 8.58 -7.16 -4.96
N SER A 132 8.43 -8.45 -5.18
CA SER A 132 8.08 -9.40 -4.14
C SER A 132 8.80 -10.73 -4.34
N TRP A 133 9.25 -11.32 -3.25
CA TRP A 133 9.90 -12.65 -3.22
C TRP A 133 9.17 -13.56 -2.25
N ASP A 134 9.18 -14.85 -2.54
CA ASP A 134 8.66 -15.84 -1.60
C ASP A 134 9.62 -16.05 -0.42
N LYS A 135 9.23 -16.90 0.52
CA LYS A 135 10.02 -17.15 1.72
C LYS A 135 11.35 -17.86 1.44
N GLU A 136 11.47 -18.51 0.29
CA GLU A 136 12.71 -19.14 -0.17
C GLU A 136 13.61 -18.15 -0.94
N GLY A 137 13.15 -16.94 -1.19
CA GLY A 137 13.91 -15.94 -1.91
C GLY A 137 13.71 -15.94 -3.41
N ASN A 138 12.73 -16.68 -3.92
CA ASN A 138 12.42 -16.69 -5.35
C ASN A 138 11.57 -15.46 -5.71
N LEU A 139 11.93 -14.78 -6.78
CA LEU A 139 11.20 -13.61 -7.27
C LEU A 139 9.80 -14.02 -7.73
N LEU A 140 8.78 -13.38 -7.19
CA LEU A 140 7.39 -13.59 -7.59
C LEU A 140 6.96 -12.61 -8.67
N TRP A 141 7.27 -11.34 -8.49
CA TRP A 141 7.02 -10.31 -9.50
C TRP A 141 7.89 -9.09 -9.24
N GLU A 142 8.08 -8.29 -10.28
CA GLU A 142 8.86 -7.07 -10.22
C GLU A 142 8.32 -6.07 -11.23
N ARG A 143 8.32 -4.80 -10.87
CA ARG A 143 8.04 -3.69 -11.77
C ARG A 143 9.17 -2.68 -11.69
N ASP A 144 9.40 -1.96 -12.79
CA ASP A 144 10.37 -0.87 -12.81
C ASP A 144 9.89 0.25 -11.87
N PRO A 145 10.67 0.64 -10.86
CA PRO A 145 10.29 1.73 -9.97
C PRO A 145 9.99 3.05 -10.71
N GLU A 146 10.67 3.28 -11.83
CA GLU A 146 10.42 4.48 -12.65
C GLU A 146 9.03 4.51 -13.27
N SER A 147 8.32 3.37 -13.30
CA SER A 147 6.95 3.31 -13.81
C SER A 147 5.92 3.88 -12.84
N PHE A 148 6.31 4.13 -11.59
CA PHE A 148 5.42 4.68 -10.58
C PHE A 148 5.57 6.20 -10.47
N PRO A 149 4.52 6.91 -10.00
CA PRO A 149 4.59 8.36 -9.81
C PRO A 149 5.71 8.78 -8.85
N ALA A 150 6.33 9.92 -9.13
CA ALA A 150 7.36 10.50 -8.27
C ALA A 150 6.76 11.29 -7.08
N THR A 151 5.46 11.54 -7.10
CA THR A 151 4.74 12.22 -6.03
C THR A 151 3.42 11.53 -5.79
N LEU A 152 2.92 11.62 -4.56
CA LEU A 152 1.62 11.08 -4.24
C LEU A 152 0.54 12.01 -4.81
N GLY A 153 -0.22 11.47 -5.76
CA GLY A 153 -1.31 12.20 -6.36
C GLY A 153 -2.60 12.07 -5.57
N THR A 154 -3.56 12.94 -5.88
CA THR A 154 -4.91 12.84 -5.34
C THR A 154 -5.77 11.97 -6.26
N MET A 155 -6.66 11.22 -5.64
CA MET A 155 -7.64 10.46 -6.40
C MET A 155 -8.62 11.40 -7.10
N PRO A 156 -8.94 11.18 -8.36
CA PRO A 156 -10.05 11.88 -8.99
C PRO A 156 -11.36 11.48 -8.32
N THR A 157 -12.36 12.35 -8.38
CA THR A 157 -13.66 12.04 -7.80
C THR A 157 -14.33 10.91 -8.57
N ILE A 158 -14.92 9.98 -7.83
CA ILE A 158 -15.57 8.82 -8.43
C ILE A 158 -16.81 9.23 -9.22
N HIS A 159 -17.51 10.26 -8.77
CA HIS A 159 -18.77 10.72 -9.34
C HIS A 159 -18.67 12.10 -9.99
N GLY A 160 -17.49 12.55 -10.34
CA GLY A 160 -17.31 13.91 -10.83
C GLY A 160 -17.47 14.96 -9.78
N GLU A 161 -17.67 14.59 -8.55
CA GLU A 161 -17.79 15.51 -7.43
C GLU A 161 -16.41 15.84 -6.87
N ASN A 162 -16.32 17.03 -6.32
CA ASN A 162 -15.12 17.37 -5.62
C ASN A 162 -15.08 16.59 -4.30
N ILE A 163 -14.13 15.69 -4.19
CA ILE A 163 -13.91 14.95 -2.96
C ILE A 163 -12.92 15.65 -2.05
N GLY A 164 -12.74 16.95 -2.21
CA GLY A 164 -11.79 17.71 -1.41
C GLY A 164 -11.95 17.53 0.08
N GLU A 165 -13.08 17.04 0.53
CA GLU A 165 -13.27 16.68 1.92
C GLU A 165 -13.18 15.19 2.08
N PRO A 166 -12.13 14.69 2.75
CA PRO A 166 -12.09 13.30 3.13
C PRO A 166 -13.25 13.00 4.06
N ILE A 167 -13.85 11.86 3.93
CA ILE A 167 -14.90 11.41 4.82
C ILE A 167 -14.23 10.94 6.10
N ARG A 168 -13.92 11.88 6.95
CA ARG A 168 -13.23 11.59 8.20
C ARG A 168 -14.18 10.96 9.19
N GLY A 169 -13.67 10.01 9.95
CA GLY A 169 -14.46 9.31 10.97
C GLY A 169 -15.52 8.41 10.41
N LYS A 170 -15.75 8.42 9.12
CA LYS A 170 -16.53 7.39 8.47
C LYS A 170 -15.58 6.29 8.10
N ALA A 171 -15.99 5.13 8.39
CA ALA A 171 -15.36 4.02 7.77
C ALA A 171 -15.37 4.34 6.31
N VAL A 172 -14.68 3.84 5.66
CA VAL A 172 -14.57 3.92 4.31
C VAL A 172 -15.87 4.11 3.60
N PRO A 173 -15.91 4.98 2.65
CA PRO A 173 -17.06 5.08 1.79
C PRO A 173 -17.22 3.80 1.01
N VAL A 174 -18.35 3.30 1.01
CA VAL A 174 -18.71 2.06 0.40
C VAL A 174 -19.63 2.29 -0.72
#